data_862145868f45f1d8774898411ea79809
#
_entry.id   862145868f45f1d8774898411ea79809
#
_cell.length_a   1.000
_cell.length_b   1.000
_cell.length_c   1.000
_cell.angle_alpha   90.00
_cell.angle_beta   90.00
_cell.angle_gamma   90.00
#
_symmetry.space_group_name_H-M   'P 1'
#
loop_
_entity.id
_entity.type
_entity.pdbx_description
1 polymer ?
#
loop_
_entity_poly.entity_id
_entity_poly.type
_entity_poly.pdbx_seq_one_letter_code
_entity_poly.pdbx_strand_id
1 'polypeptide(L)'
;MNRYEFDAALHEMRDSGGAYVVFPWDIRQEFGKGRVKVHAYFDGIPYTGSIVNMGLKNEDGSICYIIGVLKSIRKQLNKCDGDAIHVVIELAADKGD
;
A
#
# COMPACT_ATOMS: atom_id res chain seq x y z
N MET A 1 -8.53 -8.77 14.78
CA MET A 1 -7.53 -9.17 13.81
C MET A 1 -7.44 -8.13 12.73
N ASN A 2 -6.28 -7.57 12.55
CA ASN A 2 -6.11 -6.43 11.65
C ASN A 2 -5.41 -6.85 10.38
N ARG A 3 -6.12 -7.64 9.61
CA ARG A 3 -5.63 -8.15 8.34
C ARG A 3 -6.58 -7.72 7.23
N TYR A 4 -6.01 -7.14 6.18
CA TYR A 4 -6.78 -6.66 5.02
C TYR A 4 -6.27 -7.37 3.78
N GLU A 5 -7.18 -7.76 2.91
CA GLU A 5 -6.83 -8.49 1.71
C GLU A 5 -7.64 -7.93 0.56
N PHE A 6 -6.96 -7.58 -0.54
CA PHE A 6 -7.62 -6.96 -1.68
C PHE A 6 -6.72 -7.05 -2.91
N ASP A 7 -7.32 -6.84 -4.07
CA ASP A 7 -6.57 -6.71 -5.32
C ASP A 7 -6.46 -5.25 -5.68
N ALA A 8 -5.30 -4.83 -6.15
CA ALA A 8 -5.06 -3.44 -6.51
C ALA A 8 -4.21 -3.36 -7.76
N ALA A 9 -4.43 -2.32 -8.56
CA ALA A 9 -3.59 -2.07 -9.72
C ALA A 9 -2.29 -1.41 -9.26
N LEU A 10 -1.20 -1.80 -9.88
CA LEU A 10 0.10 -1.17 -9.66
C LEU A 10 0.12 0.16 -10.41
N HIS A 11 0.49 1.22 -9.72
CA HIS A 11 0.64 2.55 -10.32
C HIS A 11 2.11 2.94 -10.29
N GLU A 12 2.71 3.12 -11.45
CA GLU A 12 4.10 3.56 -11.54
C GLU A 12 4.15 5.07 -11.70
N MET A 13 5.05 5.71 -10.96
CA MET A 13 5.26 7.14 -11.03
C MET A 13 6.43 7.42 -11.95
N ARG A 14 6.15 8.08 -13.08
CA ARG A 14 7.18 8.31 -14.11
C ARG A 14 8.32 9.17 -13.62
N ASP A 15 8.01 10.18 -12.83
CA ASP A 15 9.01 11.18 -12.43
C ASP A 15 10.04 10.63 -11.46
N SER A 16 9.61 9.75 -10.54
CA SER A 16 10.49 9.28 -9.48
C SER A 16 10.96 7.85 -9.69
N GLY A 17 10.35 7.11 -10.61
CA GLY A 17 10.63 5.69 -10.76
C GLY A 17 10.01 4.84 -9.67
N GLY A 18 9.24 5.43 -8.78
CA GLY A 18 8.54 4.71 -7.73
C GLY A 18 7.23 4.12 -8.21
N ALA A 19 6.60 3.36 -7.34
CA ALA A 19 5.29 2.79 -7.63
C ALA A 19 4.53 2.56 -6.34
N TYR A 20 3.22 2.44 -6.46
CA TYR A 20 2.37 2.23 -5.29
C TYR A 20 1.10 1.49 -5.67
N VAL A 21 0.43 0.96 -4.64
CA VAL A 21 -0.95 0.48 -4.76
C VAL A 21 -1.81 1.28 -3.79
N VAL A 22 -3.08 1.42 -4.12
CA VAL A 22 -4.02 2.16 -3.28
C VAL A 22 -4.56 1.24 -2.21
N PHE A 23 -4.53 1.72 -0.96
CA PHE A 23 -5.18 1.03 0.15
C PHE A 23 -6.63 1.53 0.18
N PRO A 24 -7.62 0.66 -0.03
CA PRO A 24 -8.99 1.11 -0.31
C PRO A 24 -9.81 1.53 0.92
N TRP A 25 -9.21 1.56 2.08
CA TRP A 25 -9.89 1.98 3.31
C TRP A 25 -9.28 3.26 3.85
N ASP A 26 -10.04 3.98 4.68
CA ASP A 26 -9.58 5.19 5.34
C ASP A 26 -8.82 4.81 6.61
N ILE A 27 -7.50 5.01 6.62
CA ILE A 27 -6.70 4.58 7.77
C ILE A 27 -6.97 5.41 9.02
N ARG A 28 -7.43 6.64 8.88
CA ARG A 28 -7.81 7.43 10.05
C ARG A 28 -9.03 6.81 10.72
N GLN A 29 -9.98 6.36 9.94
CA GLN A 29 -11.18 5.73 10.45
C GLN A 29 -10.88 4.33 10.98
N GLU A 30 -10.02 3.59 10.29
CA GLU A 30 -9.70 2.21 10.68
C GLU A 30 -8.76 2.16 11.88
N PHE A 31 -7.77 3.06 11.93
CA PHE A 31 -6.69 2.96 12.92
C PHE A 31 -6.51 4.22 13.74
N GLY A 32 -7.20 5.30 13.41
CA GLY A 32 -7.06 6.56 14.11
C GLY A 32 -5.76 7.29 13.85
N LYS A 33 -5.07 6.93 12.77
CA LYS A 33 -3.75 7.50 12.45
C LYS A 33 -3.73 7.96 11.00
N GLY A 34 -2.83 8.90 10.70
CA GLY A 34 -2.61 9.36 9.34
C GLY A 34 -1.51 8.61 8.62
N ARG A 35 -0.79 7.71 9.32
CA ARG A 35 0.26 6.89 8.76
C ARG A 35 0.35 5.62 9.61
N VAL A 36 0.41 4.48 8.97
CA VAL A 36 0.38 3.19 9.68
C VAL A 36 1.47 2.29 9.13
N LYS A 37 2.30 1.77 10.03
CA LYS A 37 3.32 0.80 9.67
C LYS A 37 2.68 -0.58 9.55
N VAL A 38 2.99 -1.28 8.46
CA VAL A 38 2.35 -2.55 8.14
C VAL A 38 3.34 -3.56 7.59
N HIS A 39 2.96 -4.81 7.69
CA HIS A 39 3.58 -5.90 6.95
C HIS A 39 2.67 -6.19 5.76
N ALA A 40 3.23 -6.08 4.57
CA ALA A 40 2.47 -6.29 3.34
C ALA A 40 2.99 -7.49 2.59
N TYR A 41 2.09 -8.12 1.83
CA TYR A 41 2.47 -9.22 0.94
C TYR A 41 1.90 -8.88 -0.43
N PHE A 42 2.81 -8.71 -1.40
CA PHE A 42 2.42 -8.41 -2.77
C PHE A 42 2.55 -9.69 -3.57
N ASP A 43 1.42 -10.32 -3.91
CA ASP A 43 1.40 -11.66 -4.52
C ASP A 43 2.26 -12.64 -3.72
N GLY A 44 2.23 -12.50 -2.39
CA GLY A 44 2.97 -13.36 -1.49
C GLY A 44 4.38 -12.90 -1.14
N ILE A 45 4.89 -11.84 -1.78
CA ILE A 45 6.23 -11.33 -1.49
C ILE A 45 6.15 -10.37 -0.31
N PRO A 46 6.87 -10.64 0.79
CA PRO A 46 6.76 -9.82 1.99
C PRO A 46 7.48 -8.48 1.85
N TYR A 47 6.91 -7.48 2.47
CA TYR A 47 7.49 -6.14 2.51
C TYR A 47 6.99 -5.43 3.77
N THR A 48 7.88 -4.76 4.49
CA THR A 48 7.51 -3.93 5.63
C THR A 48 7.59 -2.48 5.22
N GLY A 49 6.49 -1.78 5.32
CA GLY A 49 6.41 -0.38 4.94
C GLY A 49 5.29 0.32 5.67
N SER A 50 4.83 1.43 5.11
CA SER A 50 3.78 2.22 5.73
C SER A 50 2.72 2.60 4.72
N ILE A 51 1.48 2.65 5.18
CA ILE A 51 0.39 3.25 4.44
C ILE A 51 0.44 4.75 4.74
N VAL A 52 0.47 5.57 3.71
CA VAL A 52 0.67 7.00 3.87
C VAL A 52 -0.27 7.80 2.98
N ASN A 53 -0.42 9.07 3.32
CA ASN A 53 -1.09 10.07 2.48
C ASN A 53 0.00 10.85 1.73
N MET A 54 -0.01 10.75 0.41
CA MET A 54 0.94 11.46 -0.43
C MET A 54 0.31 12.63 -1.18
N GLY A 55 -0.83 13.11 -0.70
CA GLY A 55 -1.49 14.23 -1.32
C GLY A 55 -2.41 13.87 -2.46
N LEU A 56 -2.64 12.59 -2.68
CA LEU A 56 -3.56 12.13 -3.71
C LEU A 56 -4.98 12.10 -3.17
N LYS A 57 -5.95 12.21 -4.07
CA LYS A 57 -7.36 12.16 -3.72
C LYS A 57 -8.06 11.07 -4.51
N ASN A 58 -9.05 10.45 -3.88
CA ASN A 58 -9.97 9.55 -4.57
C ASN A 58 -10.94 10.39 -5.41
N GLU A 59 -11.72 9.72 -6.24
CA GLU A 59 -12.68 10.40 -7.11
C GLU A 59 -13.70 11.22 -6.34
N ASP A 60 -14.05 10.77 -5.14
CA ASP A 60 -15.02 11.46 -4.30
C ASP A 60 -14.41 12.59 -3.47
N GLY A 61 -13.12 12.88 -3.67
CA GLY A 61 -12.42 13.94 -2.95
C GLY A 61 -11.81 13.52 -1.62
N SER A 62 -12.05 12.31 -1.17
CA SER A 62 -11.45 11.81 0.06
C SER A 62 -9.97 11.53 -0.12
N ILE A 63 -9.25 11.42 0.98
CA ILE A 63 -7.81 11.15 0.95
C ILE A 63 -7.56 9.75 0.41
N CYS A 64 -6.66 9.67 -0.57
CA CYS A 64 -6.22 8.39 -1.13
C CYS A 64 -4.97 7.94 -0.39
N TYR A 65 -5.10 6.87 0.39
CA TYR A 65 -3.97 6.30 1.11
C TYR A 65 -3.30 5.25 0.25
N ILE A 66 -1.97 5.23 0.27
CA ILE A 66 -1.20 4.34 -0.59
C ILE A 66 -0.12 3.62 0.19
N ILE A 67 0.38 2.54 -0.39
CA ILE A 67 1.57 1.86 0.11
C ILE A 67 2.53 1.67 -1.07
N GLY A 68 3.80 2.04 -0.87
CA GLY A 68 4.80 1.94 -1.91
C GLY A 68 5.16 0.50 -2.22
N VAL A 69 5.50 0.23 -3.48
CA VAL A 69 5.97 -1.07 -3.93
C VAL A 69 7.39 -0.91 -4.44
N LEU A 70 8.34 -1.53 -3.76
CA LEU A 70 9.76 -1.40 -4.12
C LEU A 70 10.04 -1.95 -5.51
N LYS A 71 11.02 -1.34 -6.15
CA LYS A 71 11.45 -1.78 -7.48
C LYS A 71 11.86 -3.24 -7.50
N SER A 72 12.57 -3.68 -6.45
CA SER A 72 13.00 -5.08 -6.34
C SER A 72 11.81 -6.03 -6.28
N ILE A 73 10.74 -5.62 -5.61
CA ILE A 73 9.53 -6.42 -5.52
C ILE A 73 8.85 -6.47 -6.88
N ARG A 74 8.75 -5.34 -7.57
CA ARG A 74 8.16 -5.30 -8.90
C ARG A 74 8.89 -6.20 -9.89
N LYS A 75 10.21 -6.26 -9.77
CA LYS A 75 11.02 -7.16 -10.60
C LYS A 75 10.67 -8.62 -10.32
N GLN A 76 10.54 -8.98 -9.05
CA GLN A 76 10.19 -10.35 -8.68
C GLN A 76 8.81 -10.73 -9.16
N LEU A 77 7.87 -9.77 -9.12
CA LEU A 77 6.51 -10.00 -9.59
C LEU A 77 6.40 -10.02 -11.11
N ASN A 78 7.38 -9.42 -11.78
CA ASN A 78 7.35 -9.25 -13.23
C ASN A 78 6.08 -8.52 -13.67
N LYS A 79 5.74 -7.45 -12.94
CA LYS A 79 4.54 -6.66 -13.20
C LYS A 79 4.88 -5.21 -13.42
N CYS A 80 4.04 -4.52 -14.14
CA CYS A 80 4.23 -3.12 -14.48
C CYS A 80 2.93 -2.35 -14.32
N ASP A 81 2.98 -1.07 -14.68
CA ASP A 81 1.85 -0.16 -14.48
C ASP A 81 0.55 -0.74 -15.02
N GLY A 82 -0.47 -0.73 -14.19
CA GLY A 82 -1.79 -1.23 -14.55
C GLY A 82 -2.04 -2.69 -14.21
N ASP A 83 -0.99 -3.46 -13.91
CA ASP A 83 -1.16 -4.88 -13.58
C ASP A 83 -1.76 -5.04 -12.19
N ALA A 84 -2.61 -6.02 -12.02
CA ALA A 84 -3.25 -6.30 -10.73
C ALA A 84 -2.30 -7.07 -9.82
N ILE A 85 -2.27 -6.68 -8.56
CA ILE A 85 -1.50 -7.35 -7.52
C ILE A 85 -2.45 -7.73 -6.40
N HIS A 86 -2.31 -8.96 -5.91
CA HIS A 86 -3.03 -9.38 -4.72
C HIS A 86 -2.27 -8.88 -3.50
N VAL A 87 -2.92 -8.06 -2.68
CA VAL A 87 -2.29 -7.40 -1.55
C VAL A 87 -2.89 -7.91 -0.25
N VAL A 88 -2.02 -8.29 0.68
CA VAL A 88 -2.42 -8.62 2.04
C VAL A 88 -1.69 -7.66 2.97
N ILE A 89 -2.43 -7.04 3.86
CA ILE A 89 -1.89 -6.08 4.81
C ILE A 89 -2.16 -6.55 6.23
N GLU A 90 -1.11 -6.57 7.05
CA GLU A 90 -1.23 -6.86 8.47
C GLU A 90 -0.58 -5.72 9.24
N LEU A 91 -1.21 -5.27 10.31
CA LEU A 91 -0.61 -4.23 11.11
C LEU A 91 0.69 -4.74 11.74
N ALA A 92 1.74 -3.94 11.65
CA ALA A 92 2.98 -4.26 12.33
C ALA A 92 2.77 -4.19 13.83
N ALA A 93 3.38 -5.11 14.55
CA ALA A 93 3.34 -5.05 16.00
C ALA A 93 4.01 -3.77 16.47
N ASP A 94 3.35 -3.06 17.35
CA ASP A 94 3.79 -1.77 17.80
C ASP A 94 4.24 -1.86 19.25
N LYS A 95 5.31 -2.57 19.47
CA LYS A 95 5.75 -2.89 20.81
C LYS A 95 6.51 -1.76 21.44
N GLY A 96 6.13 -1.45 22.66
CA GLY A 96 6.80 -0.43 23.43
C GLY A 96 6.53 0.96 22.96
N ASP A 97 5.58 1.10 22.12
CA ASP A 97 5.25 2.41 21.59
C ASP A 97 4.06 3.00 22.29
#